data_862e044fa4d15fb07dfb7acc930ee1f8
#
_entry.id   862e044fa4d15fb07dfb7acc930ee1f8
#
_cell.length_a   1.000
_cell.length_b   1.000
_cell.length_c   1.000
_cell.angle_alpha   90.00
_cell.angle_beta   90.00
_cell.angle_gamma   90.00
#
_symmetry.space_group_name_H-M   'P 1'
#
loop_
_entity.id
_entity.type
_entity.pdbx_description
1 polymer ?
#
loop_
_entity_poly.entity_id
_entity_poly.type
_entity_poly.pdbx_seq_one_letter_code
_entity_poly.pdbx_strand_id
1 'polypeptide(L)'
;MADKWMPGAIKMDIGDHAPCDVQFPAKAIAHITADEKATAAHPMDLVPFANLKSFFTGGGKGAAPHILWDPFTGAFAQFFPADSRSKAVFEKPGGTRSNRAGRVVIQIEALFFPHCRLDGKVYAKLTDTPCQGWDKLNAWIRSWGVSDAWPMGRPTDFTSHRSESVWETKGGWYAHAHVPENDHVDPGSWPQFVNSHPVPGLDTEPFPGASFFHTGQKSPIIAAMHHRLVAEGCNRYQSSANAHVWGPGDVKSFAAWQRKLGFEGDDANGTPGETSWDRLSVPNV
;
A
#
# COMPACT_ATOMS: atom_id res chain seq x y z
N MET A 1 -0.36 14.81 12.20
CA MET A 1 -1.20 14.86 10.97
C MET A 1 -0.35 14.38 9.82
N ALA A 2 -0.89 13.53 8.95
CA ALA A 2 -0.18 13.08 7.77
C ALA A 2 0.09 14.25 6.81
N ASP A 3 1.23 14.21 6.13
CA ASP A 3 1.59 15.25 5.16
C ASP A 3 0.73 15.15 3.89
N LYS A 4 0.03 16.23 3.54
CA LYS A 4 -0.81 16.28 2.33
C LYS A 4 -0.01 16.10 1.05
N TRP A 5 1.25 16.51 1.08
CA TRP A 5 2.22 16.35 -0.01
C TRP A 5 3.28 15.36 0.44
N MET A 6 3.47 14.29 -0.32
CA MET A 6 4.41 13.24 0.01
C MET A 6 5.84 13.82 0.13
N PRO A 7 6.54 13.60 1.26
CA PRO A 7 7.93 14.04 1.42
C PRO A 7 8.83 13.45 0.33
N GLY A 8 9.59 14.32 -0.33
CA GLY A 8 10.49 13.94 -1.43
C GLY A 8 9.82 13.82 -2.80
N ALA A 9 8.52 13.97 -2.93
CA ALA A 9 7.87 14.09 -4.23
C ALA A 9 8.01 15.51 -4.81
N ILE A 10 8.17 15.62 -6.14
CA ILE A 10 8.11 16.89 -6.85
C ILE A 10 6.66 17.38 -6.80
N LYS A 11 6.43 18.48 -6.09
CA LYS A 11 5.09 19.08 -6.04
C LYS A 11 4.74 19.76 -7.36
N MET A 12 3.66 19.31 -7.99
CA MET A 12 3.17 19.78 -9.30
C MET A 12 1.70 20.23 -9.21
N ASP A 13 1.30 20.81 -8.10
CA ASP A 13 -0.09 21.21 -7.81
C ASP A 13 -0.80 21.80 -9.04
N ILE A 14 -1.79 21.08 -9.57
CA ILE A 14 -2.54 21.51 -10.77
C ILE A 14 -3.84 22.24 -10.43
N GLY A 15 -4.11 22.50 -9.14
CA GLY A 15 -5.36 23.12 -8.68
C GLY A 15 -6.56 22.17 -8.82
N ASP A 16 -7.78 22.73 -8.87
CA ASP A 16 -9.04 22.00 -8.99
C ASP A 16 -9.22 20.95 -7.88
N HIS A 17 -8.92 21.35 -6.64
CA HIS A 17 -9.10 20.53 -5.47
C HIS A 17 -10.60 20.37 -5.15
N ALA A 18 -10.98 19.17 -4.72
CA ALA A 18 -12.33 18.90 -4.22
C ALA A 18 -12.27 17.86 -3.09
N PRO A 19 -13.13 17.98 -2.08
CA PRO A 19 -13.09 17.09 -0.92
C PRO A 19 -13.46 15.65 -1.28
N CYS A 20 -12.93 14.72 -0.49
CA CYS A 20 -13.36 13.33 -0.45
C CYS A 20 -14.55 13.15 0.49
N ASP A 21 -15.24 12.03 0.36
CA ASP A 21 -16.41 11.66 1.17
C ASP A 21 -15.91 10.88 2.41
N VAL A 22 -15.56 11.62 3.45
CA VAL A 22 -14.82 11.13 4.63
C VAL A 22 -15.53 10.06 5.48
N GLN A 23 -16.83 9.83 5.24
CA GLN A 23 -17.60 8.77 5.89
C GLN A 23 -17.23 7.36 5.40
N PHE A 24 -16.55 7.25 4.27
CA PHE A 24 -16.08 5.98 3.72
C PHE A 24 -14.64 5.68 4.18
N PRO A 25 -14.23 4.39 4.20
CA PRO A 25 -12.86 4.00 4.58
C PRO A 25 -11.79 4.58 3.63
N ALA A 26 -10.59 4.79 4.16
CA ALA A 26 -9.44 5.26 3.37
C ALA A 26 -9.01 4.22 2.32
N LYS A 27 -8.71 4.69 1.11
CA LYS A 27 -8.36 3.83 -0.04
C LYS A 27 -7.14 4.35 -0.78
N ALA A 28 -6.42 3.43 -1.43
CA ALA A 28 -5.46 3.73 -2.48
C ALA A 28 -5.80 2.93 -3.73
N ILE A 29 -5.54 3.50 -4.91
CA ILE A 29 -5.79 2.85 -6.19
C ILE A 29 -4.49 2.78 -6.97
N ALA A 30 -4.18 1.56 -7.44
CA ALA A 30 -3.02 1.23 -8.24
C ALA A 30 -3.35 1.31 -9.72
N HIS A 31 -2.57 2.11 -10.48
CA HIS A 31 -2.64 2.27 -11.92
C HIS A 31 -1.27 2.07 -12.55
N ILE A 32 -1.23 1.78 -13.85
CA ILE A 32 -0.05 1.85 -14.69
C ILE A 32 -0.32 2.71 -15.93
N THR A 33 0.71 3.31 -16.49
CA THR A 33 0.59 4.23 -17.63
C THR A 33 0.17 3.57 -18.93
N ALA A 34 -0.08 2.32 -18.97
CA ALA A 34 -0.51 1.42 -20.04
C ALA A 34 -0.18 1.87 -21.48
N ASP A 35 0.39 0.97 -22.29
CA ASP A 35 0.52 1.13 -23.73
C ASP A 35 0.05 -0.18 -24.41
N GLU A 36 -1.08 -0.10 -25.12
CA GLU A 36 -1.68 -1.26 -25.79
C GLU A 36 -0.88 -1.74 -27.01
N LYS A 37 0.07 -0.94 -27.51
CA LYS A 37 0.88 -1.29 -28.67
C LYS A 37 2.10 -2.14 -28.30
N ALA A 38 2.55 -2.08 -27.05
CA ALA A 38 3.69 -2.87 -26.60
C ALA A 38 3.28 -4.34 -26.40
N THR A 39 4.04 -5.24 -27.00
CA THR A 39 3.84 -6.69 -26.89
C THR A 39 5.17 -7.40 -26.68
N ALA A 40 5.14 -8.69 -26.30
CA ALA A 40 6.36 -9.49 -26.17
C ALA A 40 7.19 -9.53 -27.47
N ALA A 41 6.51 -9.55 -28.63
CA ALA A 41 7.16 -9.54 -29.95
C ALA A 41 7.63 -8.13 -30.39
N HIS A 42 6.98 -7.11 -29.89
CA HIS A 42 7.24 -5.71 -30.22
C HIS A 42 7.33 -4.84 -28.94
N PRO A 43 8.41 -5.00 -28.14
CA PRO A 43 8.62 -4.18 -26.96
C PRO A 43 8.80 -2.70 -27.35
N MET A 44 8.27 -1.80 -26.55
CA MET A 44 8.39 -0.35 -26.76
C MET A 44 9.22 0.30 -25.66
N ASP A 45 9.95 1.35 -26.02
CA ASP A 45 10.74 2.10 -25.04
C ASP A 45 9.84 2.83 -24.05
N LEU A 46 10.26 2.77 -22.78
CA LEU A 46 9.54 3.44 -21.71
C LEU A 46 9.53 4.95 -21.94
N VAL A 47 8.36 5.55 -21.75
CA VAL A 47 8.20 7.02 -21.85
C VAL A 47 9.01 7.68 -20.73
N PRO A 48 9.78 8.74 -20.99
CA PRO A 48 10.50 9.45 -19.95
C PRO A 48 9.57 10.04 -18.87
N PHE A 49 9.95 9.93 -17.60
CA PHE A 49 9.21 10.46 -16.45
C PHE A 49 8.84 11.95 -16.63
N ALA A 50 9.76 12.76 -17.18
CA ALA A 50 9.54 14.17 -17.45
C ALA A 50 8.38 14.43 -18.43
N ASN A 51 8.20 13.54 -19.41
CA ASN A 51 7.12 13.66 -20.41
C ASN A 51 5.74 13.45 -19.77
N LEU A 52 5.60 12.40 -18.94
CA LEU A 52 4.34 12.14 -18.22
C LEU A 52 4.05 13.22 -17.18
N LYS A 53 5.07 13.70 -16.47
CA LYS A 53 4.92 14.83 -15.55
C LYS A 53 4.37 16.07 -16.29
N SER A 54 4.88 16.36 -17.48
CA SER A 54 4.40 17.46 -18.32
C SER A 54 3.00 17.19 -18.87
N PHE A 55 2.70 15.95 -19.25
CA PHE A 55 1.37 15.54 -19.71
C PHE A 55 0.30 15.81 -18.64
N PHE A 56 0.51 15.33 -17.39
CA PHE A 56 -0.45 15.51 -16.31
C PHE A 56 -0.58 16.95 -15.79
N THR A 57 0.35 17.83 -16.12
CA THR A 57 0.23 19.29 -15.88
C THR A 57 -0.31 20.07 -17.08
N GLY A 58 -0.39 19.42 -18.23
CA GLY A 58 -0.85 19.99 -19.52
C GLY A 58 -2.16 19.37 -20.01
N GLY A 59 -2.13 18.74 -21.17
CA GLY A 59 -3.30 18.16 -21.83
C GLY A 59 -3.94 16.99 -21.08
N GLY A 60 -3.18 16.29 -20.24
CA GLY A 60 -3.63 15.16 -19.43
C GLY A 60 -4.18 15.50 -18.05
N LYS A 61 -4.36 16.79 -17.72
CA LYS A 61 -4.91 17.22 -16.40
C LYS A 61 -6.23 16.53 -16.03
N GLY A 62 -7.05 16.18 -17.02
CA GLY A 62 -8.33 15.51 -16.83
C GLY A 62 -8.23 14.05 -16.37
N ALA A 63 -7.03 13.45 -16.43
CA ALA A 63 -6.75 12.09 -16.00
C ALA A 63 -5.60 12.02 -14.97
N ALA A 64 -5.22 13.16 -14.36
CA ALA A 64 -4.07 13.20 -13.47
C ALA A 64 -4.32 12.44 -12.15
N PRO A 65 -3.39 11.55 -11.74
CA PRO A 65 -3.43 10.85 -10.45
C PRO A 65 -3.04 11.79 -9.29
N HIS A 66 -2.98 11.27 -8.06
CA HIS A 66 -2.27 11.97 -6.98
C HIS A 66 -0.78 11.91 -7.20
N ILE A 67 -0.26 10.70 -7.45
CA ILE A 67 1.18 10.43 -7.57
C ILE A 67 1.45 9.78 -8.92
N LEU A 68 2.44 10.31 -9.64
CA LEU A 68 3.19 9.59 -10.66
C LEU A 68 4.45 9.02 -9.98
N TRP A 69 4.63 7.71 -10.05
CA TRP A 69 5.76 6.98 -9.50
C TRP A 69 6.60 6.33 -10.60
N ASP A 70 7.90 6.60 -10.59
CA ASP A 70 8.86 5.89 -11.44
C ASP A 70 9.46 4.70 -10.66
N PRO A 71 9.08 3.45 -10.94
CA PRO A 71 9.56 2.27 -10.23
C PRO A 71 11.02 1.91 -10.55
N PHE A 72 11.63 2.54 -11.54
CA PHE A 72 13.02 2.31 -11.93
C PHE A 72 14.00 3.19 -11.16
N THR A 73 13.61 4.44 -10.88
CA THR A 73 14.47 5.44 -10.23
C THR A 73 14.03 5.81 -8.81
N GLY A 74 12.77 5.48 -8.45
CA GLY A 74 12.16 5.93 -7.19
C GLY A 74 11.77 7.41 -7.20
N ALA A 75 11.66 8.03 -8.37
CA ALA A 75 11.19 9.40 -8.47
C ALA A 75 9.66 9.49 -8.35
N PHE A 76 9.20 10.60 -7.73
CA PHE A 76 7.78 10.88 -7.54
C PHE A 76 7.45 12.30 -8.00
N ALA A 77 6.27 12.46 -8.63
CA ALA A 77 5.63 13.76 -8.80
C ALA A 77 4.21 13.67 -8.24
N GLN A 78 3.77 14.70 -7.53
CA GLN A 78 2.45 14.76 -6.93
C GLN A 78 1.64 15.93 -7.47
N PHE A 79 0.41 15.66 -7.94
CA PHE A 79 -0.46 16.62 -8.65
C PHE A 79 -1.62 17.13 -7.80
N PHE A 80 -2.06 16.39 -6.80
CA PHE A 80 -3.10 16.76 -5.85
C PHE A 80 -2.67 16.48 -4.41
N PRO A 81 -3.11 17.28 -3.43
CA PRO A 81 -2.93 16.92 -2.03
C PRO A 81 -3.75 15.67 -1.69
N ALA A 82 -3.25 14.82 -0.78
CA ALA A 82 -3.85 13.53 -0.47
C ALA A 82 -5.32 13.60 0.01
N ASP A 83 -5.73 14.72 0.60
CA ASP A 83 -7.09 14.96 1.09
C ASP A 83 -8.05 15.55 0.03
N SER A 84 -7.59 15.69 -1.20
CA SER A 84 -8.41 16.03 -2.35
C SER A 84 -8.76 14.78 -3.17
N ARG A 85 -9.77 14.85 -4.00
CA ARG A 85 -9.92 13.88 -5.10
C ARG A 85 -8.85 14.13 -6.16
N SER A 86 -8.45 13.10 -6.90
CA SER A 86 -7.71 13.23 -8.16
C SER A 86 -8.59 12.80 -9.35
N LYS A 87 -8.03 12.57 -10.54
CA LYS A 87 -8.82 12.41 -11.77
C LYS A 87 -8.50 11.16 -12.58
N ALA A 88 -7.65 10.25 -12.09
CA ALA A 88 -7.30 9.05 -12.84
C ALA A 88 -8.39 7.97 -12.84
N VAL A 89 -9.43 8.14 -12.02
CA VAL A 89 -10.62 7.27 -12.00
C VAL A 89 -11.82 8.04 -12.50
N PHE A 90 -12.59 7.43 -13.41
CA PHE A 90 -13.86 7.99 -13.88
C PHE A 90 -14.89 8.02 -12.74
N GLU A 91 -15.64 9.11 -12.64
CA GLU A 91 -16.74 9.27 -11.70
C GLU A 91 -18.03 9.43 -12.48
N LYS A 92 -18.90 8.42 -12.42
CA LYS A 92 -20.21 8.46 -13.07
C LYS A 92 -21.14 9.44 -12.33
N PRO A 93 -21.77 10.38 -13.01
CA PRO A 93 -22.75 11.27 -12.40
C PRO A 93 -23.89 10.47 -11.74
N GLY A 94 -24.12 10.72 -10.44
CA GLY A 94 -25.16 10.01 -9.67
C GLY A 94 -24.78 8.58 -9.26
N GLY A 95 -23.55 8.14 -9.52
CA GLY A 95 -23.04 6.82 -9.16
C GLY A 95 -22.28 6.80 -7.82
N THR A 96 -21.41 5.78 -7.66
CA THR A 96 -20.66 5.49 -6.43
C THR A 96 -19.57 6.52 -6.06
N ARG A 97 -19.37 7.57 -6.87
CA ARG A 97 -18.33 8.60 -6.64
C ARG A 97 -16.94 7.99 -6.41
N SER A 98 -16.55 7.11 -7.33
CA SER A 98 -15.36 6.24 -7.21
C SER A 98 -14.04 6.97 -6.95
N ASN A 99 -13.89 8.24 -7.35
CA ASN A 99 -12.70 9.04 -7.07
C ASN A 99 -12.75 9.80 -5.71
N ARG A 100 -13.83 9.69 -4.94
CA ARG A 100 -14.07 10.44 -3.68
C ARG A 100 -14.53 9.58 -2.52
N ALA A 101 -15.17 8.42 -2.77
CA ALA A 101 -15.77 7.59 -1.73
C ALA A 101 -14.72 6.94 -0.83
N GLY A 102 -14.08 7.77 -0.01
CA GLY A 102 -13.06 7.40 0.96
C GLY A 102 -12.69 8.59 1.84
N ARG A 103 -12.21 8.33 3.06
CA ARG A 103 -11.55 9.37 3.87
C ARG A 103 -10.43 10.04 3.07
N VAL A 104 -9.74 9.26 2.28
CA VAL A 104 -8.90 9.61 1.14
C VAL A 104 -9.10 8.56 0.05
N VAL A 105 -8.87 8.91 -1.21
CA VAL A 105 -8.82 7.97 -2.34
C VAL A 105 -7.55 8.30 -3.14
N ILE A 106 -6.41 7.86 -2.63
CA ILE A 106 -5.10 8.19 -3.19
C ILE A 106 -4.85 7.33 -4.43
N GLN A 107 -4.64 7.94 -5.58
CA GLN A 107 -4.46 7.28 -6.88
C GLN A 107 -3.00 7.38 -7.29
N ILE A 108 -2.37 6.24 -7.59
CA ILE A 108 -0.96 6.12 -7.93
C ILE A 108 -0.83 5.60 -9.35
N GLU A 109 -0.22 6.37 -10.21
CA GLU A 109 0.16 5.99 -11.56
C GLU A 109 1.62 5.54 -11.57
N ALA A 110 1.88 4.24 -11.72
CA ALA A 110 3.23 3.75 -11.92
C ALA A 110 3.64 3.94 -13.40
N LEU A 111 4.79 4.54 -13.64
CA LEU A 111 5.41 4.68 -14.96
C LEU A 111 5.84 3.30 -15.46
N PHE A 112 4.93 2.57 -16.03
CA PHE A 112 5.12 1.21 -16.49
C PHE A 112 4.03 0.81 -17.47
N PHE A 113 4.37 -0.02 -18.44
CA PHE A 113 3.42 -0.82 -19.21
C PHE A 113 4.05 -2.20 -19.52
N PRO A 114 3.26 -3.28 -19.67
CA PRO A 114 3.78 -4.59 -20.02
C PRO A 114 4.63 -4.55 -21.30
N HIS A 115 5.78 -5.21 -21.25
CA HIS A 115 6.78 -5.22 -22.34
C HIS A 115 7.42 -3.87 -22.63
N CYS A 116 7.40 -2.93 -21.67
CA CYS A 116 8.23 -1.73 -21.76
C CYS A 116 9.72 -2.11 -21.75
N ARG A 117 10.53 -1.33 -22.45
CA ARG A 117 11.97 -1.50 -22.54
C ARG A 117 12.69 -0.27 -21.94
N LEU A 118 13.63 -0.54 -21.06
CA LEU A 118 14.52 0.46 -20.48
C LEU A 118 15.95 -0.10 -20.51
N ASP A 119 16.89 0.68 -21.03
CA ASP A 119 18.31 0.32 -21.13
C ASP A 119 18.54 -1.07 -21.76
N GLY A 120 17.76 -1.39 -22.80
CA GLY A 120 17.82 -2.67 -23.52
C GLY A 120 17.12 -3.84 -22.84
N LYS A 121 16.69 -3.72 -21.58
CA LYS A 121 15.94 -4.76 -20.85
C LYS A 121 14.44 -4.56 -21.00
N VAL A 122 13.72 -5.66 -21.27
CA VAL A 122 12.25 -5.69 -21.37
C VAL A 122 11.65 -6.22 -20.07
N TYR A 123 10.57 -5.60 -19.63
CA TYR A 123 9.88 -5.93 -18.40
C TYR A 123 8.44 -6.33 -18.70
N ALA A 124 8.06 -7.55 -18.32
CA ALA A 124 6.71 -8.07 -18.56
C ALA A 124 5.70 -7.61 -17.50
N LYS A 125 6.15 -7.47 -16.26
CA LYS A 125 5.32 -7.09 -15.11
C LYS A 125 5.95 -5.93 -14.35
N LEU A 126 5.14 -5.10 -13.72
CA LEU A 126 5.62 -4.04 -12.83
C LEU A 126 6.54 -4.59 -11.73
N THR A 127 6.20 -5.78 -11.20
CA THR A 127 6.99 -6.46 -10.17
C THR A 127 8.35 -6.99 -10.64
N ASP A 128 8.63 -6.97 -11.95
CA ASP A 128 9.95 -7.31 -12.51
C ASP A 128 10.90 -6.11 -12.51
N THR A 129 10.38 -4.91 -12.28
CA THR A 129 11.16 -3.67 -12.12
C THR A 129 11.82 -3.62 -10.74
N PRO A 130 12.79 -2.73 -10.49
CA PRO A 130 13.37 -2.57 -9.16
C PRO A 130 12.38 -2.13 -8.08
N CYS A 131 11.19 -1.66 -8.45
CA CYS A 131 10.18 -1.09 -7.55
C CYS A 131 10.77 -0.06 -6.56
N GLN A 132 11.76 0.74 -7.01
CA GLN A 132 12.43 1.71 -6.17
C GLN A 132 11.44 2.72 -5.60
N GLY A 133 11.56 2.99 -4.31
CA GLY A 133 10.72 3.94 -3.59
C GLY A 133 9.35 3.41 -3.18
N TRP A 134 9.02 2.15 -3.47
CA TRP A 134 7.75 1.55 -3.09
C TRP A 134 7.49 1.62 -1.57
N ASP A 135 8.49 1.31 -0.78
CA ASP A 135 8.44 1.38 0.69
C ASP A 135 8.09 2.79 1.20
N LYS A 136 8.72 3.82 0.62
CA LYS A 136 8.44 5.24 0.97
C LYS A 136 7.03 5.65 0.56
N LEU A 137 6.60 5.27 -0.64
CA LEU A 137 5.26 5.55 -1.15
C LEU A 137 4.20 4.90 -0.26
N ASN A 138 4.37 3.60 0.03
CA ASN A 138 3.42 2.87 0.85
C ASN A 138 3.40 3.37 2.31
N ALA A 139 4.54 3.76 2.88
CA ALA A 139 4.62 4.37 4.19
C ALA A 139 3.81 5.69 4.26
N TRP A 140 3.95 6.55 3.25
CA TRP A 140 3.15 7.78 3.18
C TRP A 140 1.65 7.49 3.02
N ILE A 141 1.27 6.51 2.20
CA ILE A 141 -0.14 6.11 2.01
C ILE A 141 -0.73 5.55 3.31
N ARG A 142 0.02 4.74 4.05
CA ARG A 142 -0.39 4.25 5.39
C ARG A 142 -0.64 5.39 6.37
N SER A 143 0.15 6.47 6.33
CA SER A 143 -0.03 7.62 7.22
C SER A 143 -1.40 8.31 7.06
N TRP A 144 -2.07 8.05 5.93
CA TRP A 144 -3.44 8.48 5.65
C TRP A 144 -4.51 7.46 6.08
N GLY A 145 -4.11 6.38 6.77
CA GLY A 145 -5.02 5.36 7.28
C GLY A 145 -5.41 4.29 6.25
N VAL A 146 -4.72 4.22 5.12
CA VAL A 146 -4.91 3.13 4.15
C VAL A 146 -4.22 1.88 4.67
N SER A 147 -4.96 0.80 4.90
CA SER A 147 -4.41 -0.47 5.38
C SER A 147 -3.67 -1.23 4.27
N ASP A 148 -2.68 -2.05 4.66
CA ASP A 148 -1.98 -3.00 3.79
C ASP A 148 -2.86 -4.23 3.48
N ALA A 149 -4.01 -3.99 2.91
CA ALA A 149 -4.96 -5.01 2.53
C ALA A 149 -5.44 -4.77 1.10
N TRP A 150 -5.71 -5.83 0.39
CA TRP A 150 -6.36 -5.84 -0.91
C TRP A 150 -7.76 -6.44 -0.75
N PRO A 151 -8.81 -5.66 -0.50
CA PRO A 151 -10.17 -6.18 -0.26
C PRO A 151 -10.73 -7.03 -1.41
N MET A 152 -10.26 -6.79 -2.63
CA MET A 152 -10.65 -7.52 -3.84
C MET A 152 -9.56 -8.50 -4.32
N GLY A 153 -8.50 -8.73 -3.52
CA GLY A 153 -7.32 -9.47 -3.91
C GLY A 153 -6.25 -8.59 -4.56
N ARG A 154 -4.96 -8.93 -4.37
CA ARG A 154 -3.86 -8.25 -5.05
C ARG A 154 -3.90 -8.57 -6.54
N PRO A 155 -3.74 -7.59 -7.46
CA PRO A 155 -3.76 -7.85 -8.89
C PRO A 155 -2.60 -8.77 -9.30
N THR A 156 -2.89 -9.82 -10.05
CA THR A 156 -1.94 -10.79 -10.60
C THR A 156 -1.99 -10.90 -12.12
N ASP A 157 -3.05 -10.36 -12.70
CA ASP A 157 -3.35 -10.30 -14.13
C ASP A 157 -4.25 -9.09 -14.42
N PHE A 158 -4.66 -8.94 -15.67
CA PHE A 158 -5.56 -7.87 -16.13
C PHE A 158 -7.03 -8.29 -16.10
N THR A 159 -7.41 -9.17 -15.18
CA THR A 159 -8.81 -9.58 -15.00
C THR A 159 -9.53 -8.58 -14.11
N SER A 160 -10.68 -8.13 -14.59
CA SER A 160 -11.54 -7.20 -13.88
C SER A 160 -12.56 -7.94 -13.02
N HIS A 161 -12.66 -7.56 -11.75
CA HIS A 161 -13.77 -7.95 -10.88
C HIS A 161 -14.07 -6.80 -9.91
N ARG A 162 -15.33 -6.40 -9.85
CA ARG A 162 -15.79 -5.21 -9.14
C ARG A 162 -16.92 -5.57 -8.18
N SER A 163 -16.91 -4.93 -7.02
CA SER A 163 -17.98 -5.04 -6.02
C SER A 163 -18.18 -3.69 -5.36
N GLU A 164 -19.32 -3.09 -5.64
CA GLU A 164 -19.71 -1.79 -5.06
C GLU A 164 -19.77 -1.87 -3.53
N SER A 165 -20.38 -2.94 -2.99
CA SER A 165 -20.49 -3.13 -1.55
C SER A 165 -19.15 -3.28 -0.84
N VAL A 166 -18.17 -3.95 -1.47
CA VAL A 166 -16.80 -4.03 -0.94
C VAL A 166 -16.12 -2.66 -1.04
N TRP A 167 -16.28 -1.96 -2.16
CA TRP A 167 -15.75 -0.61 -2.35
C TRP A 167 -16.24 0.37 -1.30
N GLU A 168 -17.54 0.37 -0.98
CA GLU A 168 -18.12 1.27 0.00
C GLU A 168 -17.70 0.95 1.44
N THR A 169 -17.58 -0.34 1.78
CA THR A 169 -17.43 -0.78 3.17
C THR A 169 -16.00 -1.12 3.59
N LYS A 170 -15.07 -1.35 2.65
CA LYS A 170 -13.70 -1.79 2.95
C LYS A 170 -12.67 -0.73 2.54
N GLY A 171 -11.72 -0.49 3.43
CA GLY A 171 -10.52 0.31 3.16
C GLY A 171 -9.35 -0.56 2.69
N GLY A 172 -8.33 0.09 2.14
CA GLY A 172 -7.13 -0.58 1.66
C GLY A 172 -6.81 -0.27 0.20
N TRP A 173 -6.06 -1.15 -0.44
CA TRP A 173 -5.62 -1.00 -1.82
C TRP A 173 -6.57 -1.67 -2.81
N TYR A 174 -6.78 -1.02 -3.92
CA TYR A 174 -7.56 -1.50 -5.05
C TYR A 174 -6.74 -1.38 -6.34
N ALA A 175 -6.85 -2.36 -7.24
CA ALA A 175 -6.47 -2.16 -8.64
C ALA A 175 -7.52 -1.28 -9.33
N HIS A 176 -7.18 -0.58 -10.41
CA HIS A 176 -8.18 0.10 -11.24
C HIS A 176 -9.24 -0.92 -11.74
N ALA A 177 -8.80 -2.15 -12.05
CA ALA A 177 -9.67 -3.28 -12.38
C ALA A 177 -10.77 -3.60 -11.34
N HIS A 178 -10.62 -3.12 -10.11
CA HIS A 178 -11.56 -3.35 -8.99
C HIS A 178 -12.50 -2.17 -8.73
N VAL A 179 -12.26 -1.02 -9.36
CA VAL A 179 -13.02 0.21 -9.10
C VAL A 179 -14.39 0.12 -9.78
N PRO A 180 -15.51 0.30 -9.05
CA PRO A 180 -16.84 0.32 -9.63
C PRO A 180 -16.97 1.38 -10.72
N GLU A 181 -17.86 1.13 -11.70
CA GLU A 181 -18.21 2.07 -12.77
C GLU A 181 -17.04 2.45 -13.70
N ASN A 182 -15.92 1.75 -13.62
CA ASN A 182 -14.74 1.89 -14.47
C ASN A 182 -14.58 0.66 -15.35
N ASP A 183 -13.98 0.81 -16.53
CA ASP A 183 -13.76 -0.27 -17.50
C ASP A 183 -12.30 -0.70 -17.64
N HIS A 184 -11.37 0.04 -17.04
CA HIS A 184 -9.96 -0.28 -17.02
C HIS A 184 -9.65 -1.57 -16.27
N VAL A 185 -8.59 -2.27 -16.66
CA VAL A 185 -8.20 -3.59 -16.15
C VAL A 185 -6.80 -3.63 -15.52
N ASP A 186 -6.12 -2.48 -15.49
CA ASP A 186 -4.78 -2.35 -14.91
C ASP A 186 -4.79 -2.46 -13.37
N PRO A 187 -3.62 -2.69 -12.73
CA PRO A 187 -2.26 -2.71 -13.28
C PRO A 187 -1.72 -4.11 -13.64
N GLY A 188 -2.47 -5.20 -13.53
CA GLY A 188 -2.03 -6.56 -13.81
C GLY A 188 -1.00 -7.16 -12.85
N SER A 189 -0.23 -6.34 -12.15
CA SER A 189 0.65 -6.74 -11.05
C SER A 189 0.98 -5.52 -10.18
N TRP A 190 1.25 -5.74 -8.89
CA TRP A 190 1.66 -4.69 -7.95
C TRP A 190 2.62 -5.26 -6.91
N PRO A 191 3.59 -4.47 -6.39
CA PRO A 191 4.51 -4.93 -5.36
C PRO A 191 3.78 -5.46 -4.13
N GLN A 192 4.40 -6.39 -3.43
CA GLN A 192 3.92 -6.79 -2.11
C GLN A 192 4.15 -5.66 -1.11
N PHE A 193 3.30 -5.59 -0.10
CA PHE A 193 3.58 -4.70 1.01
C PHE A 193 4.87 -5.13 1.67
N VAL A 194 5.83 -4.20 1.70
CA VAL A 194 7.05 -4.43 2.46
C VAL A 194 6.67 -4.43 3.92
N ASN A 195 7.15 -5.38 4.69
CA ASN A 195 6.89 -5.46 6.12
C ASN A 195 7.05 -4.07 6.74
N SER A 196 5.97 -3.59 7.32
CA SER A 196 5.87 -2.21 7.78
C SER A 196 6.97 -1.89 8.79
N HIS A 197 7.91 -1.04 8.39
CA HIS A 197 8.58 -0.22 9.39
C HIS A 197 7.52 0.71 10.00
N PRO A 198 7.54 0.98 11.30
CA PRO A 198 6.60 1.90 11.91
C PRO A 198 6.59 3.21 11.13
N VAL A 199 5.43 3.64 10.66
CA VAL A 199 5.30 4.99 10.09
C VAL A 199 5.32 5.94 11.26
N PRO A 200 6.26 6.89 11.35
CA PRO A 200 6.20 7.93 12.37
C PRO A 200 4.84 8.64 12.26
N GLY A 201 4.00 8.52 13.29
CA GLY A 201 2.67 9.15 13.35
C GLY A 201 1.45 8.21 13.32
N LEU A 202 1.61 6.89 13.15
CA LEU A 202 0.59 5.94 13.59
C LEU A 202 0.86 5.64 15.08
N ASP A 203 -0.16 5.74 15.91
CA ASP A 203 -0.09 5.32 17.30
C ASP A 203 0.18 3.81 17.38
N THR A 204 1.46 3.45 17.39
CA THR A 204 1.91 2.09 17.69
C THR A 204 2.22 1.99 19.18
N GLU A 205 1.92 0.84 19.75
CA GLU A 205 2.22 0.56 21.15
C GLU A 205 3.73 0.65 21.38
N PRO A 206 4.22 1.54 22.26
CA PRO A 206 5.64 1.58 22.61
C PRO A 206 6.09 0.23 23.14
N PHE A 207 7.36 -0.13 22.91
CA PHE A 207 7.90 -1.37 23.48
C PHE A 207 7.75 -1.39 25.01
N PRO A 208 6.93 -2.30 25.58
CA PRO A 208 6.65 -2.28 27.03
C PRO A 208 7.80 -2.85 27.87
N GLY A 209 8.91 -3.23 27.23
CA GLY A 209 10.04 -3.91 27.87
C GLY A 209 9.94 -5.44 27.86
N ALA A 210 11.08 -6.12 27.75
CA ALA A 210 11.12 -7.58 27.64
C ALA A 210 10.48 -8.30 28.84
N SER A 211 10.57 -7.72 30.05
CA SER A 211 9.97 -8.28 31.27
C SER A 211 8.46 -8.29 31.29
N PHE A 212 7.80 -7.50 30.44
CA PHE A 212 6.35 -7.52 30.28
C PHE A 212 5.85 -8.87 29.73
N PHE A 213 6.65 -9.54 28.92
CA PHE A 213 6.27 -10.77 28.23
C PHE A 213 6.62 -12.02 29.04
N HIS A 214 5.79 -12.35 30.02
CA HIS A 214 5.94 -13.56 30.85
C HIS A 214 4.66 -14.42 30.83
N THR A 215 4.81 -15.72 31.04
CA THR A 215 3.71 -16.68 31.00
C THR A 215 2.54 -16.25 31.92
N GLY A 216 1.35 -16.18 31.33
CA GLY A 216 0.12 -15.81 32.04
C GLY A 216 -0.14 -14.29 32.09
N GLN A 217 0.76 -13.44 31.60
CA GLN A 217 0.50 -12.00 31.45
C GLN A 217 -0.74 -11.79 30.59
N LYS A 218 -1.66 -10.96 31.07
CA LYS A 218 -2.91 -10.59 30.36
C LYS A 218 -2.87 -9.12 29.99
N SER A 219 -3.10 -8.82 28.71
CA SER A 219 -3.12 -7.45 28.22
C SER A 219 -3.78 -7.33 26.84
N PRO A 220 -4.48 -6.21 26.55
CA PRO A 220 -4.89 -5.88 25.18
C PRO A 220 -3.68 -5.75 24.22
N ILE A 221 -2.51 -5.29 24.70
CA ILE A 221 -1.25 -5.23 23.95
C ILE A 221 -0.88 -6.61 23.40
N ILE A 222 -1.01 -7.68 24.20
CA ILE A 222 -0.73 -9.06 23.77
C ILE A 222 -1.72 -9.51 22.70
N ALA A 223 -3.00 -9.13 22.81
CA ALA A 223 -3.99 -9.43 21.78
C ALA A 223 -3.66 -8.70 20.46
N ALA A 224 -3.30 -7.44 20.53
CA ALA A 224 -2.90 -6.67 19.35
C ALA A 224 -1.65 -7.27 18.68
N MET A 225 -0.63 -7.62 19.47
CA MET A 225 0.57 -8.33 19.02
C MET A 225 0.22 -9.68 18.35
N HIS A 226 -0.65 -10.49 18.98
CA HIS A 226 -1.13 -11.77 18.43
C HIS A 226 -1.72 -11.58 17.02
N HIS A 227 -2.62 -10.60 16.85
CA HIS A 227 -3.22 -10.31 15.55
C HIS A 227 -2.19 -9.87 14.51
N ARG A 228 -1.20 -9.07 14.93
CA ARG A 228 -0.10 -8.66 14.04
C ARG A 228 0.76 -9.86 13.60
N LEU A 229 1.14 -10.74 14.52
CA LEU A 229 1.91 -11.95 14.18
C LEU A 229 1.16 -12.89 13.22
N VAL A 230 -0.17 -13.02 13.37
CA VAL A 230 -1.01 -13.76 12.42
C VAL A 230 -1.00 -13.07 11.05
N ALA A 231 -1.18 -11.76 11.00
CA ALA A 231 -1.15 -10.98 9.75
C ALA A 231 0.20 -11.06 9.04
N GLU A 232 1.31 -11.14 9.80
CA GLU A 232 2.67 -11.32 9.27
C GLU A 232 3.00 -12.76 8.84
N GLY A 233 2.03 -13.69 8.88
CA GLY A 233 2.23 -15.09 8.52
C GLY A 233 3.04 -15.88 9.55
N CYS A 234 3.24 -15.33 10.75
CA CYS A 234 3.97 -15.95 11.85
C CYS A 234 3.05 -16.71 12.80
N ASN A 235 1.89 -17.16 12.33
CA ASN A 235 0.92 -17.88 13.13
C ASN A 235 1.46 -19.27 13.54
N ARG A 236 1.72 -19.46 14.85
CA ARG A 236 2.08 -20.72 15.49
C ARG A 236 1.15 -21.04 16.65
N TYR A 237 -0.02 -20.41 16.68
CA TYR A 237 -1.07 -20.60 17.66
C TYR A 237 -1.91 -21.83 17.34
N GLN A 238 -2.39 -22.52 18.37
CA GLN A 238 -3.37 -23.60 18.23
C GLN A 238 -4.81 -23.07 18.29
N SER A 239 -5.00 -21.92 18.95
CA SER A 239 -6.29 -21.26 19.14
C SER A 239 -6.07 -19.79 19.45
N SER A 240 -7.00 -18.92 19.04
CA SER A 240 -7.03 -17.51 19.41
C SER A 240 -7.98 -17.19 20.57
N ALA A 241 -8.54 -18.20 21.24
CA ALA A 241 -9.48 -18.00 22.35
C ALA A 241 -8.88 -17.18 23.51
N ASN A 242 -7.57 -17.27 23.73
CA ASN A 242 -6.83 -16.54 24.77
C ASN A 242 -5.78 -15.60 24.15
N ALA A 243 -6.09 -14.94 23.04
CA ALA A 243 -5.16 -14.05 22.32
C ALA A 243 -4.55 -12.94 23.20
N HIS A 244 -5.23 -12.57 24.29
CA HIS A 244 -4.79 -11.55 25.25
C HIS A 244 -3.90 -12.09 26.39
N VAL A 245 -3.54 -13.37 26.36
CA VAL A 245 -2.74 -14.02 27.41
C VAL A 245 -1.43 -14.54 26.83
N TRP A 246 -0.30 -14.04 27.31
CA TRP A 246 1.02 -14.48 26.86
C TRP A 246 1.27 -15.95 27.23
N GLY A 247 1.66 -16.74 26.24
CA GLY A 247 1.90 -18.17 26.39
C GLY A 247 2.85 -18.77 25.35
N PRO A 248 3.00 -20.10 25.33
CA PRO A 248 3.92 -20.78 24.41
C PRO A 248 3.62 -20.52 22.91
N GLY A 249 2.38 -20.22 22.57
CA GLY A 249 1.98 -19.86 21.21
C GLY A 249 2.59 -18.52 20.79
N ASP A 250 2.62 -17.54 21.70
CA ASP A 250 3.21 -16.22 21.45
C ASP A 250 4.72 -16.34 21.28
N VAL A 251 5.40 -17.07 22.15
CA VAL A 251 6.85 -17.32 22.05
C VAL A 251 7.20 -17.93 20.70
N LYS A 252 6.47 -18.98 20.26
CA LYS A 252 6.72 -19.63 18.97
C LYS A 252 6.45 -18.71 17.79
N SER A 253 5.37 -17.92 17.86
CA SER A 253 4.98 -16.99 16.81
C SER A 253 5.95 -15.82 16.72
N PHE A 254 6.38 -15.27 17.86
CA PHE A 254 7.35 -14.20 17.91
C PHE A 254 8.75 -14.65 17.47
N ALA A 255 9.18 -15.87 17.83
CA ALA A 255 10.40 -16.46 17.29
C ALA A 255 10.36 -16.64 15.75
N ALA A 256 9.20 -17.01 15.20
CA ALA A 256 9.01 -17.06 13.75
C ALA A 256 9.13 -15.68 13.11
N TRP A 257 8.63 -14.64 13.77
CA TRP A 257 8.78 -13.25 13.36
C TRP A 257 10.24 -12.79 13.38
N GLN A 258 10.96 -13.05 14.47
CA GLN A 258 12.39 -12.73 14.58
C GLN A 258 13.21 -13.39 13.47
N ARG A 259 12.97 -14.67 13.17
CA ARG A 259 13.61 -15.36 12.04
C ARG A 259 13.26 -14.73 10.69
N LYS A 260 12.02 -14.31 10.49
CA LYS A 260 11.59 -13.58 9.28
C LYS A 260 12.33 -12.26 9.12
N LEU A 261 12.72 -11.61 10.23
CA LEU A 261 13.54 -10.40 10.24
C LEU A 261 15.04 -10.66 10.05
N GLY A 262 15.48 -11.92 9.98
CA GLY A 262 16.88 -12.29 9.83
C GLY A 262 17.63 -12.50 11.14
N PHE A 263 16.95 -12.57 12.29
CA PHE A 263 17.57 -12.95 13.56
C PHE A 263 17.79 -14.47 13.61
N GLU A 264 18.87 -14.91 14.22
CA GLU A 264 19.25 -16.33 14.34
C GLU A 264 19.65 -16.71 15.79
N GLY A 265 19.70 -18.00 16.06
CA GLY A 265 20.15 -18.52 17.38
C GLY A 265 19.35 -17.92 18.53
N ASP A 266 20.06 -17.44 19.55
CA ASP A 266 19.48 -16.87 20.77
C ASP A 266 18.73 -15.55 20.55
N ASP A 267 19.01 -14.84 19.44
CA ASP A 267 18.31 -13.62 19.05
C ASP A 267 16.92 -13.89 18.45
N ALA A 268 16.61 -15.16 18.13
CA ALA A 268 15.31 -15.62 17.64
C ALA A 268 14.59 -16.52 18.67
N ASN A 269 14.70 -16.19 19.96
CA ASN A 269 14.18 -16.98 21.07
C ASN A 269 12.69 -16.80 21.35
N GLY A 270 12.04 -15.83 20.70
CA GLY A 270 10.61 -15.55 20.86
C GLY A 270 10.28 -14.58 21.99
N THR A 271 11.26 -14.05 22.71
CA THR A 271 11.05 -12.91 23.61
C THR A 271 11.15 -11.63 22.80
N PRO A 272 10.13 -10.74 22.84
CA PRO A 272 10.20 -9.46 22.15
C PRO A 272 11.37 -8.59 22.63
N GLY A 273 12.17 -8.10 21.68
CA GLY A 273 13.12 -7.03 21.88
C GLY A 273 12.67 -5.77 21.15
N GLU A 274 13.13 -4.60 21.55
CA GLU A 274 12.71 -3.29 21.03
C GLU A 274 12.74 -3.27 19.49
N THR A 275 13.86 -3.64 18.87
CA THR A 275 13.98 -3.66 17.39
C THR A 275 12.98 -4.56 16.70
N SER A 276 12.70 -5.75 17.25
CA SER A 276 11.74 -6.69 16.66
C SER A 276 10.28 -6.29 16.95
N TRP A 277 10.04 -5.62 18.07
CA TRP A 277 8.76 -5.04 18.44
C TRP A 277 8.37 -3.87 17.54
N ASP A 278 9.26 -2.90 17.37
CA ASP A 278 9.04 -1.74 16.51
C ASP A 278 8.72 -2.14 15.07
N ARG A 279 9.43 -3.17 14.57
CA ARG A 279 9.19 -3.72 13.24
C ARG A 279 7.87 -4.48 13.12
N LEU A 280 7.33 -5.00 14.21
CA LEU A 280 6.02 -5.66 14.22
C LEU A 280 4.88 -4.64 14.12
N SER A 281 5.10 -3.39 14.55
CA SER A 281 4.14 -2.28 14.50
C SER A 281 2.81 -2.65 15.15
N VAL A 282 2.88 -3.05 16.41
CA VAL A 282 1.68 -3.39 17.21
C VAL A 282 0.82 -2.13 17.37
N PRO A 283 -0.48 -2.13 16.99
CA PRO A 283 -1.35 -0.98 17.20
C PRO A 283 -1.47 -0.61 18.66
N ASN A 284 -1.51 0.69 18.94
CA ASN A 284 -1.81 1.22 20.29
C ASN A 284 -3.24 0.83 20.70
N VAL A 285 -3.44 0.38 21.93
CA VAL A 285 -4.70 -0.16 22.46
C VAL A 285 -5.09 0.45 23.80
#